data_1dcc4eacc1173b8ca1cb012dcf8d3973
#
_entry.id   1dcc4eacc1173b8ca1cb012dcf8d3973
#
_cell.length_a   1.000
_cell.length_b   1.000
_cell.length_c   1.000
_cell.angle_alpha   90.00
_cell.angle_beta   90.00
_cell.angle_gamma   90.00
#
_symmetry.space_group_name_H-M   'P 1'
#
loop_
_entity.id
_entity.type
_entity.pdbx_description
1 polymer ?
#
loop_
_entity_poly.entity_id
_entity_poly.type
_entity_poly.pdbx_seq_one_letter_code
_entity_poly.pdbx_strand_id
1 'polypeptide(L)'
;MSSAESAPPPPSALAVPVLMGVVFLSLIGFGVVIPLLPFYATVFDATPWQVTLMFAVFAAGQFFGELIWGRLSDKIGRKPVILGTILMAALGYVALAFAPNIWFAIAARAVAGVFSGNISTIQGYIVDVTPQEKLAGRLGLIGSAFGIGFVVGPLLGGLMARPELGAAGFQPPLLTAAALCVAGAVGAAVFVRESRSRAAASARRPGPLQALAQTIGDPTLRRLMAGTFLSFAGFSAMWSIFGLWGAAEYGWGPKMIGFVMALTGVAAATSQGLLSGWAVRRIGERPTVLIGLSVTSAFLFLEALRPPVIIAIILMIVLVIGHTTSQPATSALISRAAPSDRQGETLGANNASSAAARVLGPVMAGFLFSGVGTWAPFVLAGILMVPAAILIGLQGRR
;
A
#
# COMPACT_ATOMS: atom_id res chain seq x y z
N MET A 1 41.26 25.57 15.21
CA MET A 1 40.06 25.64 16.04
C MET A 1 38.99 24.75 15.42
N SER A 2 38.91 23.50 15.89
CA SER A 2 37.90 22.52 15.45
C SER A 2 36.56 22.94 16.07
N SER A 3 35.62 23.39 15.24
CA SER A 3 34.24 23.57 15.67
C SER A 3 33.67 22.19 16.05
N ALA A 4 33.57 21.94 17.34
CA ALA A 4 32.83 20.79 17.86
C ALA A 4 31.39 20.92 17.39
N GLU A 5 31.05 20.18 16.34
CA GLU A 5 29.68 20.04 15.85
C GLU A 5 28.88 19.37 16.97
N SER A 6 28.04 20.16 17.64
CA SER A 6 27.25 19.71 18.78
C SER A 6 26.36 18.53 18.35
N ALA A 7 26.39 17.43 19.09
CA ALA A 7 25.48 16.32 18.90
C ALA A 7 24.04 16.83 18.81
N PRO A 8 23.20 16.30 17.90
CA PRO A 8 21.83 16.74 17.79
C PRO A 8 21.11 16.58 19.14
N PRO A 9 20.27 17.53 19.55
CA PRO A 9 19.54 17.47 20.80
C PRO A 9 18.68 16.18 20.85
N PRO A 10 18.51 15.57 22.01
CA PRO A 10 17.77 14.32 22.15
C PRO A 10 16.36 14.48 21.53
N PRO A 11 15.85 13.44 20.85
CA PRO A 11 14.52 13.47 20.25
C PRO A 11 13.47 13.73 21.34
N SER A 12 12.43 14.53 21.03
CA SER A 12 11.34 14.77 21.98
C SER A 12 10.60 13.45 22.23
N ALA A 13 10.16 13.20 23.47
CA ALA A 13 9.37 12.01 23.82
C ALA A 13 8.11 11.87 22.94
N LEU A 14 7.60 12.97 22.41
CA LEU A 14 6.42 13.06 21.54
C LEU A 14 6.74 12.82 20.05
N ALA A 15 8.01 12.79 19.64
CA ALA A 15 8.37 12.71 18.22
C ALA A 15 7.81 11.44 17.53
N VAL A 16 7.94 10.27 18.17
CA VAL A 16 7.43 9.01 17.60
C VAL A 16 5.90 8.94 17.62
N PRO A 17 5.18 9.23 18.72
CA PRO A 17 3.72 9.29 18.70
C PRO A 17 3.16 10.25 17.64
N VAL A 18 3.73 11.46 17.53
CA VAL A 18 3.31 12.43 16.50
C VAL A 18 3.56 11.91 15.10
N LEU A 19 4.74 11.30 14.86
CA LEU A 19 5.04 10.72 13.54
C LEU A 19 4.10 9.57 13.19
N MET A 20 3.67 8.77 14.17
CA MET A 20 2.62 7.76 13.98
C MET A 20 1.29 8.41 13.63
N GLY A 21 0.92 9.51 14.29
CA GLY A 21 -0.24 10.33 13.94
C GLY A 21 -0.17 10.86 12.51
N VAL A 22 0.99 11.33 12.08
CA VAL A 22 1.24 11.78 10.70
C VAL A 22 1.02 10.65 9.69
N VAL A 23 1.60 9.47 9.94
CA VAL A 23 1.39 8.29 9.09
C VAL A 23 -0.09 7.93 9.03
N PHE A 24 -0.75 7.89 10.16
CA PHE A 24 -2.19 7.60 10.27
C PHE A 24 -3.05 8.58 9.45
N LEU A 25 -2.84 9.90 9.61
CA LEU A 25 -3.56 10.91 8.86
C LEU A 25 -3.32 10.81 7.35
N SER A 26 -2.08 10.54 6.93
CA SER A 26 -1.71 10.33 5.53
C SER A 26 -2.39 9.10 4.94
N LEU A 27 -2.52 8.03 5.72
CA LEU A 27 -3.19 6.79 5.30
C LEU A 27 -4.70 6.93 5.24
N ILE A 28 -5.32 7.70 6.15
CA ILE A 28 -6.73 8.06 6.04
C ILE A 28 -6.93 8.85 4.73
N GLY A 29 -6.11 9.87 4.46
CA GLY A 29 -6.19 10.66 3.23
C GLY A 29 -6.09 9.80 1.97
N PHE A 30 -5.16 8.84 1.94
CA PHE A 30 -5.06 7.86 0.87
C PHE A 30 -6.33 6.99 0.77
N GLY A 31 -6.81 6.47 1.90
CA GLY A 31 -8.00 5.62 1.97
C GLY A 31 -9.29 6.34 1.53
N VAL A 32 -9.42 7.63 1.84
CA VAL A 32 -10.55 8.47 1.40
C VAL A 32 -10.70 8.47 -0.12
N VAL A 33 -9.59 8.52 -0.85
CA VAL A 33 -9.60 8.66 -2.31
C VAL A 33 -9.96 7.35 -3.02
N ILE A 34 -9.58 6.20 -2.48
CA ILE A 34 -9.71 4.90 -3.16
C ILE A 34 -11.15 4.60 -3.64
N PRO A 35 -12.19 4.67 -2.77
CA PRO A 35 -13.55 4.35 -3.18
C PRO A 35 -14.16 5.39 -4.12
N LEU A 36 -13.54 6.57 -4.20
CA LEU A 36 -14.04 7.67 -5.02
C LEU A 36 -13.61 7.58 -6.47
N LEU A 37 -12.39 7.06 -6.73
CA LEU A 37 -11.77 7.10 -8.05
C LEU A 37 -12.66 6.56 -9.18
N PRO A 38 -13.37 5.43 -9.03
CA PRO A 38 -14.28 4.94 -10.07
C PRO A 38 -15.38 5.93 -10.42
N PHE A 39 -16.01 6.53 -9.41
CA PHE A 39 -17.11 7.45 -9.59
C PHE A 39 -16.65 8.85 -10.03
N TYR A 40 -15.52 9.29 -9.52
CA TYR A 40 -14.90 10.54 -9.91
C TYR A 40 -14.50 10.50 -11.40
N ALA A 41 -13.97 9.38 -11.86
CA ALA A 41 -13.57 9.23 -13.25
C ALA A 41 -14.77 9.21 -14.22
N THR A 42 -15.93 8.69 -13.81
CA THR A 42 -17.14 8.71 -14.63
C THR A 42 -17.66 10.11 -14.91
N VAL A 43 -17.35 11.10 -14.05
CA VAL A 43 -17.67 12.53 -14.30
C VAL A 43 -16.99 13.06 -15.57
N PHE A 44 -15.88 12.44 -15.98
CA PHE A 44 -15.11 12.77 -17.18
C PHE A 44 -15.34 11.77 -18.32
N ASP A 45 -16.40 10.97 -18.28
CA ASP A 45 -16.67 9.88 -19.24
C ASP A 45 -15.49 8.93 -19.42
N ALA A 46 -14.73 8.71 -18.33
CA ALA A 46 -13.54 7.89 -18.37
C ALA A 46 -13.88 6.41 -18.55
N THR A 47 -13.09 5.77 -19.38
CA THR A 47 -13.15 4.32 -19.59
C THR A 47 -12.57 3.55 -18.38
N PRO A 48 -13.00 2.30 -18.13
CA PRO A 48 -12.47 1.52 -17.01
C PRO A 48 -10.94 1.39 -16.95
N TRP A 49 -10.26 1.32 -18.12
CA TRP A 49 -8.81 1.26 -18.16
C TRP A 49 -8.15 2.56 -17.68
N GLN A 50 -8.77 3.73 -17.94
CA GLN A 50 -8.27 5.02 -17.44
C GLN A 50 -8.44 5.12 -15.90
N VAL A 51 -9.54 4.58 -15.37
CA VAL A 51 -9.72 4.48 -13.91
C VAL A 51 -8.63 3.63 -13.27
N THR A 52 -8.40 2.44 -13.81
CA THR A 52 -7.35 1.56 -13.26
C THR A 52 -5.95 2.11 -13.49
N LEU A 53 -5.73 2.89 -14.56
CA LEU A 53 -4.48 3.61 -14.79
C LEU A 53 -4.19 4.61 -13.67
N MET A 54 -5.21 5.25 -13.05
CA MET A 54 -5.00 6.13 -11.90
C MET A 54 -4.40 5.39 -10.69
N PHE A 55 -4.73 4.11 -10.51
CA PHE A 55 -4.10 3.27 -9.49
C PHE A 55 -2.67 2.87 -9.88
N ALA A 56 -2.47 2.48 -11.13
CA ALA A 56 -1.18 2.05 -11.65
C ALA A 56 -0.13 3.17 -11.61
N VAL A 57 -0.47 4.38 -12.08
CA VAL A 57 0.48 5.51 -12.08
C VAL A 57 0.79 5.99 -10.66
N PHE A 58 -0.17 5.90 -9.74
CA PHE A 58 0.10 6.19 -8.34
C PHE A 58 1.08 5.18 -7.74
N ALA A 59 0.87 3.88 -7.98
CA ALA A 59 1.77 2.83 -7.50
C ALA A 59 3.18 2.95 -8.11
N ALA A 60 3.26 3.26 -9.41
CA ALA A 60 4.52 3.54 -10.08
C ALA A 60 5.23 4.77 -9.48
N GLY A 61 4.48 5.86 -9.28
CA GLY A 61 5.00 7.05 -8.59
C GLY A 61 5.53 6.73 -7.20
N GLN A 62 4.76 5.97 -6.40
CA GLN A 62 5.16 5.55 -5.06
C GLN A 62 6.46 4.73 -5.09
N PHE A 63 6.58 3.79 -6.01
CA PHE A 63 7.81 3.01 -6.19
C PHE A 63 9.03 3.88 -6.45
N PHE A 64 8.95 4.80 -7.40
CA PHE A 64 10.06 5.74 -7.69
C PHE A 64 10.30 6.70 -6.51
N GLY A 65 9.23 7.17 -5.87
CA GLY A 65 9.30 8.02 -4.68
C GLY A 65 10.08 7.37 -3.55
N GLU A 66 9.81 6.11 -3.22
CA GLU A 66 10.55 5.38 -2.18
C GLU A 66 12.05 5.30 -2.46
N LEU A 67 12.45 5.14 -3.74
CA LEU A 67 13.86 5.13 -4.15
C LEU A 67 14.54 6.50 -4.01
N ILE A 68 13.80 7.57 -4.28
CA ILE A 68 14.31 8.94 -4.28
C ILE A 68 14.37 9.47 -2.84
N TRP A 69 13.24 9.43 -2.12
CA TRP A 69 13.09 10.09 -0.83
C TRP A 69 13.93 9.44 0.27
N GLY A 70 14.07 8.11 0.25
CA GLY A 70 14.95 7.41 1.18
C GLY A 70 16.40 7.94 1.09
N ARG A 71 16.95 7.99 -0.13
CA ARG A 71 18.32 8.47 -0.37
C ARG A 71 18.47 9.97 -0.12
N LEU A 72 17.48 10.76 -0.54
CA LEU A 72 17.50 12.20 -0.34
C LEU A 72 17.46 12.55 1.15
N SER A 73 16.63 11.85 1.91
CA SER A 73 16.53 12.05 3.36
C SER A 73 17.82 11.68 4.11
N ASP A 74 18.63 10.78 3.53
CA ASP A 74 19.95 10.47 4.05
C ASP A 74 20.94 11.63 3.86
N LYS A 75 20.75 12.48 2.85
CA LYS A 75 21.63 13.61 2.51
C LYS A 75 21.23 14.93 3.15
N ILE A 76 19.93 15.27 3.08
CA ILE A 76 19.41 16.58 3.51
C ILE A 76 18.71 16.56 4.87
N GLY A 77 18.54 15.38 5.45
CA GLY A 77 17.84 15.16 6.72
C GLY A 77 16.47 14.52 6.54
N ARG A 78 15.98 13.86 7.60
CA ARG A 78 14.68 13.16 7.59
C ARG A 78 13.51 14.13 7.62
N LYS A 79 13.55 15.13 8.51
CA LYS A 79 12.46 16.08 8.72
C LYS A 79 12.09 16.87 7.46
N PRO A 80 13.02 17.50 6.72
CA PRO A 80 12.69 18.25 5.50
C PRO A 80 12.00 17.39 4.44
N VAL A 81 12.45 16.13 4.27
CA VAL A 81 11.85 15.21 3.29
C VAL A 81 10.45 14.79 3.72
N ILE A 82 10.24 14.45 5.00
CA ILE A 82 8.91 14.12 5.53
C ILE A 82 7.93 15.28 5.31
N LEU A 83 8.31 16.50 5.68
CA LEU A 83 7.46 17.68 5.52
C LEU A 83 7.16 17.97 4.05
N GLY A 84 8.20 18.01 3.21
CA GLY A 84 8.05 18.31 1.78
C GLY A 84 7.15 17.28 1.08
N THR A 85 7.33 15.99 1.35
CA THR A 85 6.54 14.94 0.72
C THR A 85 5.07 14.96 1.15
N ILE A 86 4.78 15.22 2.42
CA ILE A 86 3.39 15.31 2.92
C ILE A 86 2.68 16.53 2.34
N LEU A 87 3.34 17.69 2.29
CA LEU A 87 2.76 18.91 1.71
C LEU A 87 2.51 18.76 0.22
N MET A 88 3.43 18.14 -0.52
CA MET A 88 3.24 17.85 -1.94
C MET A 88 2.14 16.82 -2.18
N ALA A 89 1.97 15.83 -1.30
CA ALA A 89 0.82 14.93 -1.34
C ALA A 89 -0.50 15.69 -1.12
N ALA A 90 -0.54 16.63 -0.18
CA ALA A 90 -1.70 17.51 0.03
C ALA A 90 -2.03 18.32 -1.23
N LEU A 91 -1.03 18.90 -1.88
CA LEU A 91 -1.22 19.61 -3.16
C LEU A 91 -1.74 18.66 -4.26
N GLY A 92 -1.29 17.41 -4.28
CA GLY A 92 -1.80 16.38 -5.19
C GLY A 92 -3.30 16.12 -4.99
N TYR A 93 -3.80 16.09 -3.75
CA TYR A 93 -5.22 15.96 -3.47
C TYR A 93 -6.01 17.21 -3.88
N VAL A 94 -5.46 18.41 -3.65
CA VAL A 94 -6.07 19.66 -4.15
C VAL A 94 -6.11 19.66 -5.68
N ALA A 95 -5.01 19.31 -6.34
CA ALA A 95 -4.97 19.20 -7.80
C ALA A 95 -6.03 18.20 -8.33
N LEU A 96 -6.19 17.08 -7.64
CA LEU A 96 -7.22 16.10 -7.99
C LEU A 96 -8.63 16.68 -7.79
N ALA A 97 -8.88 17.43 -6.70
CA ALA A 97 -10.19 18.04 -6.41
C ALA A 97 -10.66 19.04 -7.48
N PHE A 98 -9.73 19.68 -8.17
CA PHE A 98 -9.99 20.68 -9.21
C PHE A 98 -9.49 20.26 -10.60
N ALA A 99 -9.34 18.96 -10.85
CA ALA A 99 -8.90 18.49 -12.15
C ALA A 99 -9.92 18.82 -13.24
N PRO A 100 -9.48 19.42 -14.36
CA PRO A 100 -10.38 19.81 -15.47
C PRO A 100 -10.75 18.64 -16.40
N ASN A 101 -9.97 17.55 -16.38
CA ASN A 101 -10.18 16.37 -17.21
C ASN A 101 -9.47 15.15 -16.64
N ILE A 102 -9.77 13.97 -17.19
CA ILE A 102 -9.22 12.70 -16.71
C ILE A 102 -7.68 12.62 -16.83
N TRP A 103 -7.08 13.20 -17.86
CA TRP A 103 -5.64 13.14 -18.06
C TRP A 103 -4.87 13.96 -17.00
N PHE A 104 -5.43 15.12 -16.64
CA PHE A 104 -4.91 15.91 -15.52
C PHE A 104 -5.04 15.14 -14.21
N ALA A 105 -6.19 14.46 -13.97
CA ALA A 105 -6.38 13.64 -12.78
C ALA A 105 -5.38 12.47 -12.73
N ILE A 106 -5.09 11.80 -13.84
CA ILE A 106 -4.07 10.75 -13.97
C ILE A 106 -2.68 11.31 -13.66
N ALA A 107 -2.33 12.48 -14.20
CA ALA A 107 -1.06 13.14 -13.93
C ALA A 107 -0.93 13.55 -12.44
N ALA A 108 -1.98 14.13 -11.85
CA ALA A 108 -2.03 14.46 -10.43
C ALA A 108 -1.83 13.21 -9.54
N ARG A 109 -2.43 12.07 -9.92
CA ARG A 109 -2.24 10.78 -9.24
C ARG A 109 -0.79 10.27 -9.35
N ALA A 110 -0.15 10.40 -10.52
CA ALA A 110 1.25 10.03 -10.71
C ALA A 110 2.17 10.85 -9.79
N VAL A 111 1.99 12.17 -9.77
CA VAL A 111 2.76 13.09 -8.92
C VAL A 111 2.49 12.81 -7.43
N ALA A 112 1.22 12.69 -7.03
CA ALA A 112 0.87 12.34 -5.65
C ALA A 112 1.49 11.01 -5.22
N GLY A 113 1.57 10.02 -6.12
CA GLY A 113 2.25 8.75 -5.90
C GLY A 113 3.73 8.95 -5.55
N VAL A 114 4.47 9.74 -6.33
CA VAL A 114 5.90 10.02 -6.06
C VAL A 114 6.09 10.57 -4.65
N PHE A 115 5.27 11.52 -4.23
CA PHE A 115 5.38 12.13 -2.90
C PHE A 115 4.82 11.26 -1.77
N SER A 116 3.99 10.27 -2.08
CA SER A 116 3.52 9.26 -1.11
C SER A 116 4.55 8.15 -0.82
N GLY A 117 5.65 8.07 -1.58
CA GLY A 117 6.75 7.12 -1.40
C GLY A 117 7.70 7.48 -0.24
N ASN A 118 7.21 8.05 0.85
CA ASN A 118 8.03 8.52 1.98
C ASN A 118 8.09 7.58 3.18
N ILE A 119 7.47 6.40 3.09
CA ILE A 119 7.42 5.44 4.21
C ILE A 119 8.80 4.99 4.62
N SER A 120 9.72 4.77 3.66
CA SER A 120 11.12 4.43 3.94
C SER A 120 11.84 5.54 4.75
N THR A 121 11.53 6.80 4.50
CA THR A 121 12.07 7.94 5.26
C THR A 121 11.53 7.96 6.69
N ILE A 122 10.23 7.68 6.87
CA ILE A 122 9.57 7.61 8.19
C ILE A 122 10.13 6.43 9.00
N GLN A 123 10.27 5.26 8.37
CA GLN A 123 10.91 4.11 9.00
C GLN A 123 12.35 4.41 9.42
N GLY A 124 13.11 5.07 8.52
CA GLY A 124 14.46 5.51 8.83
C GLY A 124 14.51 6.45 10.04
N TYR A 125 13.61 7.41 10.14
CA TYR A 125 13.50 8.28 11.30
C TYR A 125 13.25 7.49 12.59
N ILE A 126 12.31 6.53 12.56
CA ILE A 126 11.98 5.69 13.73
C ILE A 126 13.20 4.87 14.16
N VAL A 127 13.96 4.33 13.19
CA VAL A 127 15.22 3.60 13.49
C VAL A 127 16.24 4.52 14.15
N ASP A 128 16.40 5.76 13.64
CA ASP A 128 17.37 6.72 14.14
C ASP A 128 17.09 7.15 15.61
N VAL A 129 15.80 7.16 16.03
CA VAL A 129 15.40 7.68 17.37
C VAL A 129 14.92 6.61 18.35
N THR A 130 15.02 5.32 17.99
CA THR A 130 14.46 4.23 18.80
C THR A 130 15.54 3.25 19.25
N PRO A 131 15.64 2.98 20.57
CA PRO A 131 16.48 1.89 21.07
C PRO A 131 16.10 0.53 20.47
N GLN A 132 17.10 -0.34 20.29
CA GLN A 132 16.95 -1.63 19.59
C GLN A 132 15.84 -2.50 20.18
N GLU A 133 15.69 -2.49 21.51
CA GLU A 133 14.70 -3.32 22.24
C GLU A 133 13.25 -2.91 21.94
N LYS A 134 13.01 -1.63 21.55
CA LYS A 134 11.68 -1.08 21.27
C LYS A 134 11.40 -0.92 19.79
N LEU A 135 12.39 -1.18 18.94
CA LEU A 135 12.33 -0.89 17.51
C LEU A 135 11.24 -1.71 16.80
N ALA A 136 11.18 -3.00 17.03
CA ALA A 136 10.19 -3.88 16.42
C ALA A 136 8.75 -3.46 16.77
N GLY A 137 8.49 -3.09 18.02
CA GLY A 137 7.18 -2.60 18.45
C GLY A 137 6.80 -1.29 17.78
N ARG A 138 7.73 -0.33 17.65
CA ARG A 138 7.48 0.97 17.01
C ARG A 138 7.28 0.86 15.49
N LEU A 139 8.02 0.00 14.82
CA LEU A 139 7.79 -0.29 13.40
C LEU A 139 6.45 -1.00 13.19
N GLY A 140 6.04 -1.86 14.13
CA GLY A 140 4.72 -2.52 14.11
C GLY A 140 3.54 -1.54 14.18
N LEU A 141 3.70 -0.37 14.82
CA LEU A 141 2.67 0.67 14.86
C LEU A 141 2.35 1.26 13.48
N ILE A 142 3.32 1.25 12.55
CA ILE A 142 3.06 1.63 11.14
C ILE A 142 2.01 0.70 10.54
N GLY A 143 2.15 -0.61 10.75
CA GLY A 143 1.17 -1.60 10.29
C GLY A 143 -0.23 -1.37 10.88
N SER A 144 -0.31 -1.01 12.18
CA SER A 144 -1.57 -0.66 12.82
C SER A 144 -2.19 0.61 12.22
N ALA A 145 -1.37 1.62 11.92
CA ALA A 145 -1.82 2.84 11.24
C ALA A 145 -2.38 2.54 9.84
N PHE A 146 -1.75 1.63 9.09
CA PHE A 146 -2.28 1.13 7.82
C PHE A 146 -3.65 0.49 8.00
N GLY A 147 -3.79 -0.44 8.95
CA GLY A 147 -5.06 -1.13 9.21
C GLY A 147 -6.20 -0.14 9.51
N ILE A 148 -5.99 0.80 10.44
CA ILE A 148 -7.01 1.77 10.82
C ILE A 148 -7.29 2.75 9.67
N GLY A 149 -6.25 3.21 8.95
CA GLY A 149 -6.39 4.10 7.80
C GLY A 149 -7.23 3.49 6.67
N PHE A 150 -7.06 2.19 6.41
CA PHE A 150 -7.86 1.44 5.44
C PHE A 150 -9.31 1.17 5.88
N VAL A 151 -9.63 1.31 7.16
CA VAL A 151 -11.01 1.25 7.65
C VAL A 151 -11.66 2.63 7.60
N VAL A 152 -11.01 3.61 8.22
CA VAL A 152 -11.57 4.97 8.40
C VAL A 152 -11.59 5.73 7.08
N GLY A 153 -10.54 5.63 6.28
CA GLY A 153 -10.40 6.38 5.03
C GLY A 153 -11.54 6.11 4.04
N PRO A 154 -11.74 4.86 3.59
CA PRO A 154 -12.80 4.54 2.63
C PRO A 154 -14.19 4.87 3.15
N LEU A 155 -14.46 4.67 4.46
CA LEU A 155 -15.73 5.02 5.07
C LEU A 155 -15.99 6.53 4.99
N LEU A 156 -15.01 7.35 5.38
CA LEU A 156 -15.12 8.82 5.27
C LEU A 156 -15.30 9.26 3.82
N GLY A 157 -14.49 8.73 2.90
CA GLY A 157 -14.59 9.05 1.47
C GLY A 157 -15.97 8.75 0.92
N GLY A 158 -16.49 7.55 1.19
CA GLY A 158 -17.81 7.13 0.73
C GLY A 158 -18.97 7.94 1.33
N LEU A 159 -18.85 8.33 2.62
CA LEU A 159 -19.90 9.13 3.30
C LEU A 159 -19.92 10.59 2.85
N MET A 160 -18.76 11.16 2.49
CA MET A 160 -18.64 12.56 2.10
C MET A 160 -18.90 12.80 0.62
N ALA A 161 -18.79 11.79 -0.22
CA ALA A 161 -19.02 11.90 -1.66
C ALA A 161 -20.48 12.17 -1.97
N ARG A 162 -20.72 13.07 -2.92
CA ARG A 162 -22.03 13.46 -3.44
C ARG A 162 -22.03 13.42 -4.98
N PRO A 163 -22.08 12.21 -5.59
CA PRO A 163 -21.99 12.06 -7.03
C PRO A 163 -23.06 12.85 -7.82
N GLU A 164 -24.19 13.12 -7.19
CA GLU A 164 -25.29 13.92 -7.73
C GLU A 164 -24.89 15.36 -8.07
N LEU A 165 -23.80 15.87 -7.49
CA LEU A 165 -23.25 17.21 -7.74
C LEU A 165 -22.13 17.18 -8.81
N GLY A 166 -21.96 16.08 -9.53
CA GLY A 166 -20.88 15.92 -10.51
C GLY A 166 -19.49 16.06 -9.87
N ALA A 167 -18.55 16.71 -10.56
CA ALA A 167 -17.17 16.89 -10.09
C ALA A 167 -17.10 17.60 -8.72
N ALA A 168 -17.96 18.59 -8.48
CA ALA A 168 -18.01 19.33 -7.22
C ALA A 168 -18.34 18.42 -6.02
N GLY A 169 -19.09 17.35 -6.22
CA GLY A 169 -19.46 16.40 -5.17
C GLY A 169 -18.30 15.57 -4.64
N PHE A 170 -17.17 15.53 -5.32
CA PHE A 170 -15.96 14.84 -4.90
C PHE A 170 -14.92 15.78 -4.26
N GLN A 171 -15.12 17.09 -4.33
CA GLN A 171 -14.22 18.07 -3.71
C GLN A 171 -14.15 17.94 -2.18
N PRO A 172 -15.26 17.80 -1.42
CA PRO A 172 -15.20 17.72 0.03
C PRO A 172 -14.31 16.57 0.54
N PRO A 173 -14.43 15.30 0.11
CA PRO A 173 -13.55 14.24 0.57
C PRO A 173 -12.08 14.43 0.13
N LEU A 174 -11.83 14.95 -1.08
CA LEU A 174 -10.46 15.21 -1.56
C LEU A 174 -9.79 16.35 -0.78
N LEU A 175 -10.51 17.44 -0.50
CA LEU A 175 -10.01 18.53 0.30
C LEU A 175 -9.83 18.12 1.77
N THR A 176 -10.67 17.22 2.29
CA THR A 176 -10.46 16.61 3.63
C THR A 176 -9.16 15.82 3.65
N ALA A 177 -8.88 15.01 2.63
CA ALA A 177 -7.59 14.30 2.52
C ALA A 177 -6.40 15.28 2.51
N ALA A 178 -6.50 16.38 1.76
CA ALA A 178 -5.49 17.44 1.76
C ALA A 178 -5.32 18.07 3.14
N ALA A 179 -6.42 18.42 3.82
CA ALA A 179 -6.40 19.01 5.16
C ALA A 179 -5.76 18.07 6.20
N LEU A 180 -6.05 16.77 6.15
CA LEU A 180 -5.41 15.76 7.00
C LEU A 180 -3.89 15.70 6.78
N CYS A 181 -3.43 15.76 5.53
CA CYS A 181 -2.01 15.84 5.22
C CYS A 181 -1.38 17.13 5.78
N VAL A 182 -2.03 18.29 5.61
CA VAL A 182 -1.54 19.57 6.16
C VAL A 182 -1.48 19.50 7.68
N ALA A 183 -2.51 18.99 8.36
CA ALA A 183 -2.52 18.80 9.81
C ALA A 183 -1.35 17.88 10.26
N GLY A 184 -1.11 16.80 9.52
CA GLY A 184 0.05 15.93 9.74
C GLY A 184 1.38 16.66 9.56
N ALA A 185 1.51 17.48 8.52
CA ALA A 185 2.71 18.28 8.27
C ALA A 185 2.97 19.31 9.38
N VAL A 186 1.91 19.99 9.86
CA VAL A 186 2.01 20.93 11.00
C VAL A 186 2.45 20.20 12.26
N GLY A 187 1.86 19.04 12.57
CA GLY A 187 2.28 18.22 13.70
C GLY A 187 3.75 17.80 13.58
N ALA A 188 4.19 17.36 12.40
CA ALA A 188 5.58 17.00 12.15
C ALA A 188 6.52 18.23 12.27
N ALA A 189 6.11 19.39 11.75
CA ALA A 189 6.91 20.61 11.82
C ALA A 189 7.19 21.04 13.27
N VAL A 190 6.19 20.96 14.12
CA VAL A 190 6.24 21.40 15.53
C VAL A 190 6.98 20.38 16.42
N PHE A 191 6.63 19.09 16.31
CA PHE A 191 7.06 18.09 17.30
C PHE A 191 8.20 17.18 16.83
N VAL A 192 8.41 17.02 15.51
CA VAL A 192 9.49 16.20 14.97
C VAL A 192 10.75 17.07 14.84
N ARG A 193 11.83 16.66 15.50
CA ARG A 193 13.17 17.25 15.35
C ARG A 193 13.96 16.47 14.33
N GLU A 194 14.98 17.11 13.72
CA GLU A 194 15.89 16.38 12.82
C GLU A 194 16.62 15.28 13.60
N SER A 195 16.60 14.05 13.06
CA SER A 195 17.22 12.89 13.70
C SER A 195 18.65 12.61 13.21
N ARG A 196 19.03 13.18 12.06
CA ARG A 196 20.29 12.85 11.40
C ARG A 196 21.26 14.02 11.40
N SER A 197 22.50 13.78 11.88
CA SER A 197 23.61 14.69 11.64
C SER A 197 24.13 14.48 10.22
N ARG A 198 24.54 15.58 9.55
CA ARG A 198 25.13 15.53 8.19
C ARG A 198 26.35 14.62 8.06
N ALA A 199 27.01 14.30 9.19
CA ALA A 199 28.21 13.47 9.23
C ALA A 199 27.95 11.95 9.08
N ALA A 200 26.73 11.46 9.31
CA ALA A 200 26.42 10.01 9.31
C ALA A 200 26.12 9.41 7.91
N ALA A 201 26.39 10.15 6.83
CA ALA A 201 25.97 9.80 5.46
C ALA A 201 26.82 8.74 4.72
N SER A 202 27.74 7.99 5.39
CA SER A 202 28.84 7.31 4.69
C SER A 202 28.74 5.80 4.46
N ALA A 203 27.67 5.12 4.80
CA ALA A 203 27.54 3.70 4.45
C ALA A 203 26.90 3.53 3.06
N ARG A 204 27.70 3.20 2.04
CA ARG A 204 27.20 2.81 0.71
C ARG A 204 26.37 1.54 0.84
N ARG A 205 25.04 1.70 0.84
CA ARG A 205 24.13 0.56 0.64
C ARG A 205 24.04 0.27 -0.87
N PRO A 206 24.03 -1.03 -1.28
CA PRO A 206 23.83 -1.37 -2.69
C PRO A 206 22.52 -0.76 -3.21
N GLY A 207 22.51 -0.40 -4.49
CA GLY A 207 21.31 0.14 -5.11
C GLY A 207 20.19 -0.92 -5.15
N PRO A 208 18.91 -0.52 -5.07
CA PRO A 208 17.79 -1.47 -5.05
C PRO A 208 17.74 -2.39 -6.28
N LEU A 209 18.17 -1.91 -7.45
CA LEU A 209 18.29 -2.75 -8.65
C LEU A 209 19.41 -3.79 -8.52
N GLN A 210 20.52 -3.43 -7.88
CA GLN A 210 21.63 -4.36 -7.63
C GLN A 210 21.23 -5.40 -6.58
N ALA A 211 20.54 -4.99 -5.51
CA ALA A 211 19.96 -5.89 -4.52
C ALA A 211 18.95 -6.86 -5.15
N LEU A 212 18.09 -6.35 -6.03
CA LEU A 212 17.13 -7.17 -6.78
C LEU A 212 17.84 -8.19 -7.67
N ALA A 213 18.83 -7.77 -8.46
CA ALA A 213 19.57 -8.66 -9.36
C ALA A 213 20.30 -9.78 -8.59
N GLN A 214 20.91 -9.46 -7.47
CA GLN A 214 21.58 -10.44 -6.60
C GLN A 214 20.60 -11.39 -5.94
N THR A 215 19.42 -10.91 -5.50
CA THR A 215 18.39 -11.75 -4.87
C THR A 215 17.78 -12.71 -5.88
N ILE A 216 17.55 -12.31 -7.12
CA ILE A 216 17.02 -13.14 -8.21
C ILE A 216 18.02 -14.26 -8.60
N GLY A 217 19.31 -14.08 -8.34
CA GLY A 217 20.34 -15.10 -8.56
C GLY A 217 20.14 -16.37 -7.71
N ASP A 218 19.57 -16.27 -6.52
CA ASP A 218 19.23 -17.42 -5.69
C ASP A 218 17.91 -18.06 -6.16
N PRO A 219 17.88 -19.35 -6.52
CA PRO A 219 16.68 -20.04 -7.00
C PRO A 219 15.53 -20.04 -6.00
N THR A 220 15.83 -20.11 -4.70
CA THR A 220 14.83 -20.11 -3.61
C THR A 220 14.19 -18.75 -3.48
N LEU A 221 15.01 -17.71 -3.38
CA LEU A 221 14.54 -16.32 -3.26
C LEU A 221 13.78 -15.89 -4.52
N ARG A 222 14.28 -16.27 -5.71
CA ARG A 222 13.59 -16.01 -6.98
C ARG A 222 12.18 -16.59 -7.01
N ARG A 223 11.99 -17.83 -6.56
CA ARG A 223 10.66 -18.46 -6.47
C ARG A 223 9.74 -17.75 -5.50
N LEU A 224 10.23 -17.44 -4.29
CA LEU A 224 9.45 -16.72 -3.28
C LEU A 224 9.04 -15.34 -3.78
N MET A 225 9.96 -14.61 -4.43
CA MET A 225 9.68 -13.29 -4.99
C MET A 225 8.71 -13.35 -6.17
N ALA A 226 8.86 -14.34 -7.05
CA ALA A 226 7.91 -14.56 -8.15
C ALA A 226 6.50 -14.86 -7.61
N GLY A 227 6.38 -15.71 -6.60
CA GLY A 227 5.10 -15.97 -5.93
C GLY A 227 4.51 -14.73 -5.28
N THR A 228 5.32 -13.93 -4.60
CA THR A 228 4.89 -12.65 -4.02
C THR A 228 4.42 -11.68 -5.10
N PHE A 229 5.18 -11.56 -6.19
CA PHE A 229 4.80 -10.72 -7.34
C PHE A 229 3.43 -11.11 -7.90
N LEU A 230 3.22 -12.39 -8.18
CA LEU A 230 1.95 -12.90 -8.72
C LEU A 230 0.79 -12.67 -7.76
N SER A 231 1.01 -12.91 -6.46
CA SER A 231 0.01 -12.67 -5.42
C SER A 231 -0.39 -11.19 -5.35
N PHE A 232 0.57 -10.27 -5.32
CA PHE A 232 0.29 -8.84 -5.32
C PHE A 232 -0.31 -8.33 -6.63
N ALA A 233 0.11 -8.88 -7.79
CA ALA A 233 -0.47 -8.53 -9.08
C ALA A 233 -1.96 -8.90 -9.15
N GLY A 234 -2.31 -10.13 -8.76
CA GLY A 234 -3.70 -10.57 -8.69
C GLY A 234 -4.53 -9.76 -7.70
N PHE A 235 -4.02 -9.55 -6.47
CA PHE A 235 -4.75 -8.80 -5.46
C PHE A 235 -4.95 -7.33 -5.87
N SER A 236 -3.93 -6.66 -6.41
CA SER A 236 -4.03 -5.27 -6.86
C SER A 236 -4.90 -5.12 -8.11
N ALA A 237 -4.93 -6.13 -8.99
CA ALA A 237 -5.86 -6.19 -10.12
C ALA A 237 -7.31 -6.13 -9.63
N MET A 238 -7.68 -7.05 -8.74
CA MET A 238 -9.01 -7.09 -8.13
C MET A 238 -9.34 -5.79 -7.40
N TRP A 239 -8.41 -5.31 -6.56
CA TRP A 239 -8.64 -4.11 -5.74
C TRP A 239 -8.89 -2.85 -6.57
N SER A 240 -8.22 -2.69 -7.70
CA SER A 240 -8.35 -1.51 -8.56
C SER A 240 -9.69 -1.44 -9.31
N ILE A 241 -10.33 -2.59 -9.54
CA ILE A 241 -11.62 -2.65 -10.25
C ILE A 241 -12.79 -2.81 -9.29
N PHE A 242 -12.55 -3.02 -8.01
CA PHE A 242 -13.59 -3.34 -7.03
C PHE A 242 -14.75 -2.32 -7.04
N GLY A 243 -14.44 -1.03 -7.08
CA GLY A 243 -15.45 0.02 -7.15
C GLY A 243 -16.22 0.04 -8.48
N LEU A 244 -15.51 -0.18 -9.61
CA LEU A 244 -16.15 -0.28 -10.94
C LEU A 244 -17.07 -1.51 -11.03
N TRP A 245 -16.60 -2.64 -10.52
CA TRP A 245 -17.37 -3.89 -10.50
C TRP A 245 -18.62 -3.77 -9.62
N GLY A 246 -18.48 -3.24 -8.41
CA GLY A 246 -19.61 -3.03 -7.51
C GLY A 246 -20.65 -2.07 -8.08
N ALA A 247 -20.22 -1.03 -8.80
CA ALA A 247 -21.11 -0.11 -9.49
C ALA A 247 -21.82 -0.80 -10.69
N ALA A 248 -21.07 -1.55 -11.50
CA ALA A 248 -21.59 -2.18 -12.72
C ALA A 248 -22.55 -3.36 -12.42
N GLU A 249 -22.21 -4.22 -11.43
CA GLU A 249 -22.98 -5.44 -11.18
C GLU A 249 -24.11 -5.22 -10.15
N TYR A 250 -23.92 -4.34 -9.16
CA TYR A 250 -24.87 -4.17 -8.06
C TYR A 250 -25.42 -2.76 -7.91
N GLY A 251 -25.02 -1.83 -8.76
CA GLY A 251 -25.43 -0.42 -8.64
C GLY A 251 -24.89 0.28 -7.38
N TRP A 252 -23.79 -0.20 -6.80
CA TRP A 252 -23.21 0.40 -5.60
C TRP A 252 -22.68 1.80 -5.88
N GLY A 253 -23.10 2.75 -5.04
CA GLY A 253 -22.50 4.08 -5.00
C GLY A 253 -21.27 4.14 -4.07
N PRO A 254 -20.60 5.32 -4.00
CA PRO A 254 -19.39 5.52 -3.18
C PRO A 254 -19.57 5.12 -1.71
N LYS A 255 -20.76 5.38 -1.15
CA LYS A 255 -21.08 5.05 0.26
C LYS A 255 -21.02 3.54 0.50
N MET A 256 -21.62 2.73 -0.37
CA MET A 256 -21.62 1.27 -0.23
C MET A 256 -20.24 0.69 -0.47
N ILE A 257 -19.51 1.18 -1.49
CA ILE A 257 -18.12 0.81 -1.74
C ILE A 257 -17.24 1.13 -0.52
N GLY A 258 -17.35 2.35 0.03
CA GLY A 258 -16.61 2.75 1.23
C GLY A 258 -16.92 1.87 2.44
N PHE A 259 -18.17 1.48 2.63
CA PHE A 259 -18.58 0.60 3.71
C PHE A 259 -18.02 -0.83 3.56
N VAL A 260 -18.10 -1.42 2.37
CA VAL A 260 -17.54 -2.77 2.12
C VAL A 260 -16.01 -2.74 2.24
N MET A 261 -15.34 -1.69 1.75
CA MET A 261 -13.91 -1.51 1.94
C MET A 261 -13.52 -1.36 3.41
N ALA A 262 -14.33 -0.68 4.23
CA ALA A 262 -14.09 -0.60 5.67
C ALA A 262 -14.22 -1.98 6.34
N LEU A 263 -15.24 -2.78 5.99
CA LEU A 263 -15.39 -4.15 6.48
C LEU A 263 -14.19 -5.03 6.11
N THR A 264 -13.73 -4.96 4.85
CA THR A 264 -12.54 -5.69 4.41
C THR A 264 -11.27 -5.17 5.08
N GLY A 265 -11.20 -3.87 5.39
CA GLY A 265 -10.12 -3.27 6.18
C GLY A 265 -10.06 -3.83 7.60
N VAL A 266 -11.21 -3.95 8.29
CA VAL A 266 -11.29 -4.61 9.61
C VAL A 266 -10.83 -6.08 9.51
N ALA A 267 -11.33 -6.80 8.50
CA ALA A 267 -10.95 -8.18 8.26
C ALA A 267 -9.44 -8.34 8.00
N ALA A 268 -8.85 -7.44 7.22
CA ALA A 268 -7.40 -7.41 6.96
C ALA A 268 -6.60 -7.15 8.23
N ALA A 269 -6.99 -6.15 9.03
CA ALA A 269 -6.30 -5.79 10.27
C ALA A 269 -6.32 -6.93 11.29
N THR A 270 -7.49 -7.53 11.51
CA THR A 270 -7.66 -8.68 12.43
C THR A 270 -6.92 -9.91 11.93
N SER A 271 -6.96 -10.16 10.64
CA SER A 271 -6.26 -11.28 10.00
C SER A 271 -4.74 -11.16 10.12
N GLN A 272 -4.16 -10.01 9.82
CA GLN A 272 -2.72 -9.78 9.95
C GLN A 272 -2.26 -9.79 11.41
N GLY A 273 -3.03 -9.15 12.31
CA GLY A 273 -2.64 -9.00 13.72
C GLY A 273 -2.82 -10.27 14.54
N LEU A 274 -3.88 -11.03 14.32
CA LEU A 274 -4.25 -12.17 15.16
C LEU A 274 -4.14 -13.51 14.43
N LEU A 275 -4.81 -13.63 13.27
CA LEU A 275 -4.97 -14.92 12.58
C LEU A 275 -3.65 -15.41 11.97
N SER A 276 -2.85 -14.51 11.37
CA SER A 276 -1.57 -14.88 10.76
C SER A 276 -0.61 -15.48 11.78
N GLY A 277 -0.42 -14.80 12.94
CA GLY A 277 0.44 -15.30 14.01
C GLY A 277 -0.05 -16.61 14.62
N TRP A 278 -1.37 -16.77 14.78
CA TRP A 278 -1.98 -18.00 15.26
C TRP A 278 -1.77 -19.16 14.26
N ALA A 279 -2.06 -18.93 12.98
CA ALA A 279 -1.93 -19.94 11.93
C ALA A 279 -0.46 -20.40 11.78
N VAL A 280 0.49 -19.46 11.74
CA VAL A 280 1.93 -19.78 11.64
C VAL A 280 2.40 -20.61 12.83
N ARG A 281 1.95 -20.31 14.06
CA ARG A 281 2.30 -21.13 15.23
C ARG A 281 1.70 -22.52 15.21
N ARG A 282 0.51 -22.69 14.63
CA ARG A 282 -0.21 -23.98 14.62
C ARG A 282 0.22 -24.90 13.47
N ILE A 283 0.35 -24.37 12.28
CA ILE A 283 0.57 -25.16 11.06
C ILE A 283 1.85 -24.79 10.30
N GLY A 284 2.57 -23.74 10.73
CA GLY A 284 3.79 -23.25 10.08
C GLY A 284 3.53 -22.26 8.95
N GLU A 285 4.61 -21.60 8.45
CA GLU A 285 4.49 -20.54 7.45
C GLU A 285 3.98 -21.05 6.09
N ARG A 286 4.52 -22.15 5.60
CA ARG A 286 4.19 -22.70 4.26
C ARG A 286 2.73 -23.11 4.13
N PRO A 287 2.16 -23.94 5.02
CA PRO A 287 0.74 -24.27 4.97
C PRO A 287 -0.14 -23.04 5.13
N THR A 288 0.26 -22.06 5.96
CA THR A 288 -0.47 -20.80 6.12
C THR A 288 -0.56 -20.05 4.78
N VAL A 289 0.54 -19.93 4.04
CA VAL A 289 0.54 -19.28 2.72
C VAL A 289 -0.27 -20.09 1.71
N LEU A 290 -0.06 -21.40 1.65
CA LEU A 290 -0.76 -22.27 0.71
C LEU A 290 -2.28 -22.19 0.90
N ILE A 291 -2.77 -22.36 2.12
CA ILE A 291 -4.18 -22.29 2.45
C ILE A 291 -4.72 -20.87 2.16
N GLY A 292 -4.04 -19.83 2.63
CA GLY A 292 -4.48 -18.45 2.47
C GLY A 292 -4.61 -18.04 1.01
N LEU A 293 -3.61 -18.33 0.15
CA LEU A 293 -3.67 -18.01 -1.27
C LEU A 293 -4.64 -18.91 -2.04
N SER A 294 -4.81 -20.18 -1.64
CA SER A 294 -5.81 -21.08 -2.23
C SER A 294 -7.23 -20.61 -1.91
N VAL A 295 -7.49 -20.19 -0.67
CA VAL A 295 -8.77 -19.57 -0.29
C VAL A 295 -9.00 -18.31 -1.11
N THR A 296 -8.00 -17.42 -1.19
CA THR A 296 -8.10 -16.20 -2.01
C THR A 296 -8.45 -16.54 -3.46
N SER A 297 -7.75 -17.51 -4.07
CA SER A 297 -8.00 -17.93 -5.45
C SER A 297 -9.43 -18.47 -5.64
N ALA A 298 -9.85 -19.40 -4.79
CA ALA A 298 -11.18 -20.00 -4.89
C ALA A 298 -12.29 -18.95 -4.78
N PHE A 299 -12.15 -18.01 -3.84
CA PHE A 299 -13.15 -16.98 -3.60
C PHE A 299 -13.14 -15.90 -4.69
N LEU A 300 -12.00 -15.63 -5.35
CA LEU A 300 -11.95 -14.81 -6.56
C LEU A 300 -12.72 -15.44 -7.73
N PHE A 301 -12.61 -16.74 -7.94
CA PHE A 301 -13.41 -17.43 -8.96
C PHE A 301 -14.90 -17.41 -8.63
N LEU A 302 -15.27 -17.55 -7.34
CA LEU A 302 -16.67 -17.45 -6.92
C LEU A 302 -17.24 -16.03 -7.13
N GLU A 303 -16.45 -14.97 -6.89
CA GLU A 303 -16.84 -13.58 -7.20
C GLU A 303 -17.10 -13.37 -8.70
N ALA A 304 -16.31 -14.00 -9.56
CA ALA A 304 -16.48 -13.92 -11.01
C ALA A 304 -17.84 -14.46 -11.50
N LEU A 305 -18.50 -15.32 -10.69
CA LEU A 305 -19.84 -15.87 -10.98
C LEU A 305 -20.98 -14.88 -10.68
N ARG A 306 -20.66 -13.67 -10.20
CA ARG A 306 -21.63 -12.60 -9.88
C ARG A 306 -22.70 -13.07 -8.87
N PRO A 307 -22.28 -13.49 -7.66
CA PRO A 307 -23.20 -13.99 -6.64
C PRO A 307 -24.13 -12.88 -6.13
N PRO A 308 -25.24 -13.21 -5.43
CA PRO A 308 -26.07 -12.20 -4.77
C PRO A 308 -25.25 -11.30 -3.82
N VAL A 309 -25.67 -10.04 -3.66
CA VAL A 309 -24.94 -8.97 -2.94
C VAL A 309 -24.36 -9.42 -1.59
N ILE A 310 -25.16 -10.07 -0.77
CA ILE A 310 -24.73 -10.51 0.59
C ILE A 310 -23.59 -11.54 0.47
N ILE A 311 -23.73 -12.47 -0.48
CA ILE A 311 -22.70 -13.49 -0.73
C ILE A 311 -21.41 -12.82 -1.25
N ALA A 312 -21.52 -11.88 -2.20
CA ALA A 312 -20.37 -11.13 -2.70
C ALA A 312 -19.60 -10.42 -1.57
N ILE A 313 -20.30 -9.77 -0.64
CA ILE A 313 -19.64 -9.11 0.50
C ILE A 313 -18.90 -10.14 1.38
N ILE A 314 -19.52 -11.29 1.65
CA ILE A 314 -18.91 -12.35 2.45
C ILE A 314 -17.69 -12.94 1.74
N LEU A 315 -17.79 -13.24 0.44
CA LEU A 315 -16.69 -13.75 -0.38
C LEU A 315 -15.52 -12.76 -0.38
N MET A 316 -15.80 -11.45 -0.56
CA MET A 316 -14.80 -10.39 -0.53
C MET A 316 -14.07 -10.34 0.82
N ILE A 317 -14.79 -10.44 1.94
CA ILE A 317 -14.17 -10.48 3.27
C ILE A 317 -13.25 -11.71 3.41
N VAL A 318 -13.72 -12.90 3.01
CA VAL A 318 -12.96 -14.15 3.15
C VAL A 318 -11.70 -14.14 2.26
N LEU A 319 -11.82 -13.69 1.00
CA LEU A 319 -10.64 -13.60 0.11
C LEU A 319 -9.59 -12.63 0.66
N VAL A 320 -10.01 -11.51 1.25
CA VAL A 320 -9.08 -10.56 1.89
C VAL A 320 -8.40 -11.19 3.10
N ILE A 321 -9.14 -11.92 3.95
CA ILE A 321 -8.57 -12.68 5.08
C ILE A 321 -7.51 -13.66 4.58
N GLY A 322 -7.79 -14.45 3.55
CA GLY A 322 -6.85 -15.40 2.98
C GLY A 322 -5.56 -14.73 2.50
N HIS A 323 -5.68 -13.67 1.70
CA HIS A 323 -4.53 -12.92 1.18
C HIS A 323 -3.70 -12.29 2.31
N THR A 324 -4.35 -11.55 3.21
CA THR A 324 -3.66 -10.79 4.26
C THR A 324 -3.04 -11.68 5.34
N THR A 325 -3.63 -12.85 5.64
CA THR A 325 -3.01 -13.87 6.51
C THR A 325 -1.70 -14.41 5.94
N SER A 326 -1.61 -14.53 4.59
CA SER A 326 -0.43 -15.06 3.91
C SER A 326 0.77 -14.11 3.91
N GLN A 327 0.56 -12.80 4.00
CA GLN A 327 1.61 -11.79 3.83
C GLN A 327 2.74 -11.87 4.87
N PRO A 328 2.47 -11.89 6.20
CA PRO A 328 3.53 -12.02 7.19
C PRO A 328 4.26 -13.37 7.10
N ALA A 329 3.55 -14.45 6.79
CA ALA A 329 4.14 -15.77 6.62
C ALA A 329 5.09 -15.81 5.42
N THR A 330 4.72 -15.18 4.29
CA THR A 330 5.57 -15.04 3.11
C THR A 330 6.83 -14.22 3.42
N SER A 331 6.69 -13.10 4.14
CA SER A 331 7.82 -12.27 4.55
C SER A 331 8.77 -13.03 5.47
N ALA A 332 8.26 -13.86 6.37
CA ALA A 332 9.06 -14.72 7.24
C ALA A 332 9.84 -15.78 6.43
N LEU A 333 9.21 -16.42 5.44
CA LEU A 333 9.88 -17.37 4.54
C LEU A 333 11.02 -16.73 3.76
N ILE A 334 10.81 -15.52 3.22
CA ILE A 334 11.84 -14.77 2.49
C ILE A 334 12.99 -14.39 3.43
N SER A 335 12.69 -13.89 4.62
CA SER A 335 13.70 -13.50 5.61
C SER A 335 14.56 -14.69 6.04
N ARG A 336 13.96 -15.88 6.24
CA ARG A 336 14.68 -17.11 6.58
C ARG A 336 15.51 -17.69 5.44
N ALA A 337 15.09 -17.48 4.20
CA ALA A 337 15.82 -17.90 3.01
C ALA A 337 17.00 -16.98 2.68
N ALA A 338 16.95 -15.74 3.14
CA ALA A 338 17.99 -14.75 2.91
C ALA A 338 19.25 -15.02 3.77
N PRO A 339 20.45 -14.76 3.24
CA PRO A 339 21.67 -14.72 4.06
C PRO A 339 21.52 -13.74 5.24
N SER A 340 22.05 -14.09 6.40
CA SER A 340 21.89 -13.34 7.64
C SER A 340 22.39 -11.88 7.55
N ASP A 341 23.43 -11.66 6.77
CA ASP A 341 24.03 -10.34 6.51
C ASP A 341 23.24 -9.50 5.49
N ARG A 342 22.28 -10.10 4.73
CA ARG A 342 21.58 -9.45 3.63
C ARG A 342 20.04 -9.53 3.72
N GLN A 343 19.49 -9.89 4.87
CA GLN A 343 18.04 -9.99 5.07
C GLN A 343 17.30 -8.69 4.72
N GLY A 344 17.83 -7.54 5.13
CA GLY A 344 17.24 -6.24 4.84
C GLY A 344 17.22 -5.92 3.34
N GLU A 345 18.29 -6.26 2.61
CA GLU A 345 18.36 -6.08 1.15
C GLU A 345 17.35 -6.97 0.43
N THR A 346 17.24 -8.23 0.85
CA THR A 346 16.32 -9.21 0.27
C THR A 346 14.86 -8.80 0.49
N LEU A 347 14.50 -8.34 1.69
CA LEU A 347 13.16 -7.83 1.97
C LEU A 347 12.88 -6.54 1.18
N GLY A 348 13.88 -5.68 1.01
CA GLY A 348 13.78 -4.50 0.15
C GLY A 348 13.53 -4.86 -1.32
N ALA A 349 14.24 -5.86 -1.85
CA ALA A 349 14.04 -6.39 -3.20
C ALA A 349 12.62 -6.99 -3.37
N ASN A 350 12.11 -7.71 -2.36
CA ASN A 350 10.74 -8.24 -2.35
C ASN A 350 9.69 -7.12 -2.34
N ASN A 351 9.90 -6.03 -1.58
CA ASN A 351 9.01 -4.87 -1.58
C ASN A 351 9.01 -4.17 -2.95
N ALA A 352 10.16 -4.05 -3.61
CA ALA A 352 10.27 -3.51 -4.96
C ALA A 352 9.51 -4.38 -5.99
N SER A 353 9.62 -5.71 -5.89
CA SER A 353 8.86 -6.66 -6.70
C SER A 353 7.35 -6.51 -6.49
N SER A 354 6.91 -6.42 -5.23
CA SER A 354 5.51 -6.19 -4.88
C SER A 354 4.98 -4.84 -5.40
N ALA A 355 5.82 -3.79 -5.40
CA ALA A 355 5.46 -2.49 -5.94
C ALA A 355 5.27 -2.55 -7.46
N ALA A 356 6.15 -3.25 -8.19
CA ALA A 356 5.97 -3.49 -9.63
C ALA A 356 4.68 -4.27 -9.93
N ALA A 357 4.34 -5.25 -9.10
CA ALA A 357 3.08 -6.00 -9.21
C ALA A 357 1.86 -5.10 -9.06
N ARG A 358 1.90 -4.13 -8.12
CA ARG A 358 0.83 -3.13 -7.93
C ARG A 358 0.68 -2.15 -9.10
N VAL A 359 1.67 -2.04 -9.97
CA VAL A 359 1.54 -1.29 -11.24
C VAL A 359 0.86 -2.15 -12.31
N LEU A 360 1.34 -3.38 -12.49
CA LEU A 360 0.88 -4.25 -13.58
C LEU A 360 -0.54 -4.78 -13.36
N GLY A 361 -0.89 -5.11 -12.11
CA GLY A 361 -2.22 -5.63 -11.77
C GLY A 361 -3.36 -4.74 -12.25
N PRO A 362 -3.43 -3.46 -11.86
CA PRO A 362 -4.47 -2.53 -12.31
C PRO A 362 -4.50 -2.34 -13.82
N VAL A 363 -3.34 -2.26 -14.49
CA VAL A 363 -3.27 -2.13 -15.95
C VAL A 363 -3.95 -3.32 -16.63
N MET A 364 -3.58 -4.55 -16.25
CA MET A 364 -4.18 -5.77 -16.78
C MET A 364 -5.69 -5.84 -16.49
N ALA A 365 -6.08 -5.49 -15.25
CA ALA A 365 -7.48 -5.50 -14.83
C ALA A 365 -8.34 -4.52 -15.64
N GLY A 366 -7.84 -3.32 -15.92
CA GLY A 366 -8.55 -2.32 -16.68
C GLY A 366 -8.83 -2.74 -18.13
N PHE A 367 -7.83 -3.31 -18.79
CA PHE A 367 -8.02 -3.84 -20.15
C PHE A 367 -8.99 -5.02 -20.19
N LEU A 368 -8.90 -5.95 -19.24
CA LEU A 368 -9.82 -7.09 -19.18
C LEU A 368 -11.25 -6.65 -18.85
N PHE A 369 -11.41 -5.70 -17.93
CA PHE A 369 -12.71 -5.18 -17.57
C PHE A 369 -13.40 -4.49 -18.76
N SER A 370 -12.64 -3.71 -19.55
CA SER A 370 -13.17 -2.98 -20.72
C SER A 370 -13.38 -3.89 -21.95
N GLY A 371 -12.49 -4.87 -22.18
CA GLY A 371 -12.47 -5.64 -23.42
C GLY A 371 -13.16 -7.00 -23.34
N VAL A 372 -13.23 -7.61 -22.13
CA VAL A 372 -13.76 -8.97 -21.94
C VAL A 372 -15.02 -8.96 -21.08
N GLY A 373 -15.01 -8.20 -19.98
CA GLY A 373 -16.16 -8.07 -19.10
C GLY A 373 -15.77 -7.91 -17.63
N THR A 374 -16.77 -7.58 -16.82
CA THR A 374 -16.65 -7.26 -15.39
C THR A 374 -16.06 -8.38 -14.54
N TRP A 375 -16.29 -9.64 -14.94
CA TRP A 375 -15.82 -10.86 -14.27
C TRP A 375 -14.36 -11.20 -14.55
N ALA A 376 -13.83 -10.79 -15.71
CA ALA A 376 -12.53 -11.24 -16.21
C ALA A 376 -11.33 -10.87 -15.31
N PRO A 377 -11.28 -9.69 -14.68
CA PRO A 377 -10.20 -9.37 -13.73
C PRO A 377 -10.18 -10.28 -12.50
N PHE A 378 -11.33 -10.74 -12.01
CA PHE A 378 -11.40 -11.69 -10.89
C PHE A 378 -10.85 -13.05 -11.28
N VAL A 379 -11.18 -13.53 -12.48
CA VAL A 379 -10.62 -14.77 -13.03
C VAL A 379 -9.10 -14.65 -13.20
N LEU A 380 -8.60 -13.56 -13.77
CA LEU A 380 -7.15 -13.30 -13.87
C LEU A 380 -6.50 -13.34 -12.48
N ALA A 381 -7.07 -12.62 -11.52
CA ALA A 381 -6.56 -12.58 -10.15
C ALA A 381 -6.52 -13.98 -9.53
N GLY A 382 -7.60 -14.77 -9.68
CA GLY A 382 -7.67 -16.16 -9.24
C GLY A 382 -6.59 -17.04 -9.88
N ILE A 383 -6.42 -16.94 -11.20
CA ILE A 383 -5.38 -17.68 -11.94
C ILE A 383 -3.97 -17.31 -11.42
N LEU A 384 -3.69 -16.05 -11.14
CA LEU A 384 -2.38 -15.62 -10.62
C LEU A 384 -2.10 -16.14 -9.20
N MET A 385 -3.15 -16.32 -8.38
CA MET A 385 -2.98 -16.86 -7.02
C MET A 385 -2.56 -18.33 -6.99
N VAL A 386 -2.95 -19.15 -7.98
CA VAL A 386 -2.59 -20.57 -8.04
C VAL A 386 -1.07 -20.76 -8.11
N PRO A 387 -0.35 -20.25 -9.14
CA PRO A 387 1.10 -20.38 -9.17
C PRO A 387 1.79 -19.66 -8.01
N ALA A 388 1.22 -18.56 -7.50
CA ALA A 388 1.74 -17.90 -6.30
C ALA A 388 1.75 -18.86 -5.09
N ALA A 389 0.63 -19.55 -4.84
CA ALA A 389 0.51 -20.54 -3.77
C ALA A 389 1.50 -21.69 -3.94
N ILE A 390 1.64 -22.21 -5.17
CA ILE A 390 2.57 -23.29 -5.50
C ILE A 390 4.02 -22.85 -5.28
N LEU A 391 4.42 -21.71 -5.82
CA LEU A 391 5.80 -21.22 -5.75
C LEU A 391 6.26 -20.95 -4.30
N ILE A 392 5.36 -20.45 -3.45
CA ILE A 392 5.68 -20.14 -2.06
C ILE A 392 5.47 -21.36 -1.15
N GLY A 393 4.36 -22.09 -1.33
CA GLY A 393 3.90 -23.14 -0.41
C GLY A 393 4.58 -24.50 -0.59
N LEU A 394 4.85 -24.91 -1.83
CA LEU A 394 5.34 -26.25 -2.14
C LEU A 394 6.88 -26.40 -2.19
N GLN A 395 7.62 -25.52 -1.56
CA GLN A 395 9.07 -25.66 -1.51
C GLN A 395 9.47 -26.90 -0.71
N GLY A 396 10.22 -27.82 -1.33
CA GLY A 396 10.67 -29.05 -0.71
C GLY A 396 11.40 -28.83 0.62
N ARG A 397 11.20 -29.76 1.56
CA ARG A 397 12.05 -29.89 2.77
C ARG A 397 13.48 -30.11 2.29
N ARG A 398 14.37 -29.14 2.52
CA ARG A 398 15.81 -29.37 2.62
C ARG A 398 16.17 -29.51 4.07
#